data_b930bc2c7cb58fe0a371c9083675a740
#
_entry.id   b930bc2c7cb58fe0a371c9083675a740
#
_cell.length_a   1.000
_cell.length_b   1.000
_cell.length_c   1.000
_cell.angle_alpha   90.00
_cell.angle_beta   90.00
_cell.angle_gamma   90.00
#
_symmetry.space_group_name_H-M   'P 1'
#
loop_
_entity.id
_entity.type
_entity.pdbx_description
1 polymer ?
#
loop_
_entity_poly.entity_id
_entity_poly.type
_entity_poly.pdbx_seq_one_letter_code
_entity_poly.pdbx_strand_id
1 'polypeptide(L)'
;MNLGLRKDHNRSRTYTGIYDLGSAGKNDAPDLSEGSSDYESWVLENTLNYDKVFGKHNISALVGYSAQKDKSYGLNGSNTDIPEFIYTMTGNVKTMTASSSLKELTLVSLFGRVMYTYDDRYL
;
A
#
# COMPACT_ATOMS: atom_id res chain seq x y z
N MET A 1 -22.98 4.81 -3.26
CA MET A 1 -21.91 4.62 -2.26
C MET A 1 -21.07 3.43 -2.67
N ASN A 2 -19.77 3.63 -2.82
CA ASN A 2 -18.80 2.58 -3.13
C ASN A 2 -17.74 2.53 -2.02
N LEU A 3 -17.44 1.33 -1.57
CA LEU A 3 -16.40 1.10 -0.58
C LEU A 3 -15.44 0.05 -1.13
N GLY A 4 -14.17 0.41 -1.20
CA GLY A 4 -13.08 -0.50 -1.59
C GLY A 4 -12.10 -0.69 -0.44
N LEU A 5 -11.70 -1.93 -0.20
CA LEU A 5 -10.69 -2.28 0.78
C LEU A 5 -9.66 -3.21 0.13
N ARG A 6 -8.39 -2.88 0.30
CA ARG A 6 -7.28 -3.70 -0.15
C ARG A 6 -6.29 -3.89 0.98
N LYS A 7 -5.88 -5.12 1.18
CA LYS A 7 -4.85 -5.47 2.15
C LYS A 7 -3.90 -6.47 1.54
N ASP A 8 -2.63 -6.11 1.49
CA ASP A 8 -1.57 -6.97 0.98
C ASP A 8 -0.55 -7.20 2.10
N HIS A 9 -0.11 -8.42 2.22
CA HIS A 9 0.96 -8.81 3.11
C HIS A 9 2.02 -9.56 2.32
N ASN A 10 3.25 -9.09 2.41
CA ASN A 10 4.38 -9.71 1.74
C ASN A 10 5.47 -10.01 2.76
N ARG A 11 6.02 -11.20 2.67
CA ARG A 11 7.12 -11.64 3.52
C ARG A 11 8.23 -12.22 2.67
N SER A 12 9.44 -11.79 2.91
CA SER A 12 10.62 -12.28 2.23
C SER A 12 11.65 -12.78 3.24
N ARG A 13 12.40 -13.76 2.82
CA ARG A 13 13.51 -14.30 3.59
C ARG A 13 14.62 -14.70 2.64
N THR A 14 15.83 -14.27 2.94
CA THR A 14 17.02 -14.63 2.18
C THR A 14 18.07 -15.17 3.13
N TYR A 15 18.57 -16.36 2.83
CA TYR A 15 19.61 -17.02 3.58
C TYR A 15 20.81 -17.28 2.65
N THR A 16 22.00 -16.91 3.11
CA THR A 16 23.25 -17.19 2.43
C THR A 16 24.14 -18.02 3.34
N GLY A 17 24.41 -19.26 2.95
CA GLY A 17 25.22 -20.18 3.72
C GLY A 17 26.72 -19.93 3.58
N ILE A 18 27.50 -20.67 4.34
CA ILE A 18 28.96 -20.69 4.23
C ILE A 18 29.36 -21.32 2.91
N TYR A 19 30.21 -20.64 2.15
CA TYR A 19 30.78 -21.18 0.93
C TYR A 19 32.20 -20.66 0.69
N ASP A 20 32.98 -21.44 -0.02
CA ASP A 20 34.31 -21.05 -0.50
C ASP A 20 34.43 -21.52 -1.94
N LEU A 21 34.52 -20.57 -2.87
CA LEU A 21 34.71 -20.83 -4.31
C LEU A 21 36.12 -20.51 -4.77
N GLY A 22 37.06 -20.42 -3.85
CA GLY A 22 38.45 -20.06 -4.16
C GLY A 22 38.55 -18.62 -4.66
N SER A 23 39.11 -18.45 -5.86
CA SER A 23 39.28 -17.12 -6.46
C SER A 23 37.96 -16.48 -6.92
N ALA A 24 36.88 -17.25 -7.02
CA ALA A 24 35.58 -16.75 -7.47
C ALA A 24 34.76 -16.09 -6.37
N GLY A 25 35.04 -16.38 -5.08
CA GLY A 25 34.35 -15.77 -3.96
C GLY A 25 34.33 -16.67 -2.73
N LYS A 26 34.08 -16.06 -1.58
CA LYS A 26 34.09 -16.74 -0.29
C LYS A 26 33.11 -16.08 0.66
N ASN A 27 32.39 -16.88 1.43
CA ASN A 27 31.56 -16.44 2.54
C ASN A 27 31.84 -17.30 3.79
N ASP A 28 32.42 -16.69 4.79
CA ASP A 28 32.85 -17.39 6.02
C ASP A 28 31.76 -17.45 7.10
N ALA A 29 30.73 -16.62 6.99
CA ALA A 29 29.64 -16.55 7.97
C ALA A 29 28.29 -16.62 7.28
N PRO A 30 27.32 -17.40 7.80
CA PRO A 30 25.96 -17.41 7.24
C PRO A 30 25.25 -16.07 7.49
N ASP A 31 24.56 -15.58 6.49
CA ASP A 31 23.77 -14.37 6.56
C ASP A 31 22.29 -14.68 6.41
N LEU A 32 21.47 -14.04 7.22
CA LEU A 32 20.02 -14.09 7.09
C LEU A 32 19.45 -12.68 7.03
N SER A 33 18.60 -12.44 6.06
CA SER A 33 17.76 -11.26 6.02
C SER A 33 16.30 -11.64 5.90
N GLU A 34 15.47 -10.98 6.68
CA GLU A 34 14.03 -11.14 6.66
C GLU A 34 13.37 -9.78 6.46
N GLY A 35 12.35 -9.75 5.62
CA GLY A 35 11.55 -8.56 5.38
C GLY A 35 10.08 -8.88 5.43
N SER A 36 9.32 -7.97 5.97
CA SER A 36 7.85 -8.01 5.97
C SER A 36 7.32 -6.66 5.56
N SER A 37 6.37 -6.65 4.67
CA SER A 37 5.68 -5.43 4.27
C SER A 37 4.18 -5.64 4.28
N ASP A 38 3.49 -4.70 4.87
CA ASP A 38 2.04 -4.64 4.91
C ASP A 38 1.56 -3.40 4.19
N TYR A 39 0.61 -3.57 3.30
CA TYR A 39 -0.04 -2.48 2.60
C TYR A 39 -1.54 -2.58 2.85
N GLU A 40 -2.13 -1.49 3.28
CA GLU A 40 -3.56 -1.37 3.52
C GLU A 40 -4.08 -0.12 2.85
N SER A 41 -5.12 -0.26 2.06
CA SER A 41 -5.77 0.84 1.38
C SER A 41 -7.27 0.71 1.48
N TRP A 42 -7.95 1.82 1.74
CA TRP A 42 -9.40 1.87 1.64
C TRP A 42 -9.83 3.13 0.90
N VAL A 43 -10.90 2.99 0.15
CA VAL A 43 -11.52 4.07 -0.62
C VAL A 43 -13.00 4.09 -0.30
N LEU A 44 -13.50 5.26 0.03
CA LEU A 44 -14.92 5.50 0.20
C LEU A 44 -15.34 6.57 -0.80
N GLU A 45 -16.34 6.25 -1.62
CA GLU A 45 -16.90 7.17 -2.59
C GLU A 45 -18.41 7.27 -2.40
N ASN A 46 -18.90 8.48 -2.28
CA ASN A 46 -20.33 8.78 -2.22
C ASN A 46 -20.67 9.77 -3.31
N THR A 47 -21.71 9.47 -4.07
CA THR A 47 -22.24 10.38 -5.08
C THR A 47 -23.74 10.55 -4.87
N LEU A 48 -24.21 11.77 -5.03
CA LEU A 48 -25.62 12.13 -5.00
C LEU A 48 -25.97 12.76 -6.34
N ASN A 49 -26.95 12.16 -7.02
CA ASN A 49 -27.51 12.68 -8.25
C ASN A 49 -28.88 13.28 -7.95
N TYR A 50 -29.11 14.46 -8.48
CA TYR A 50 -30.39 15.16 -8.40
C TYR A 50 -30.81 15.56 -9.82
N ASP A 51 -31.95 15.06 -10.26
CA ASP A 51 -32.54 15.37 -11.55
C ASP A 51 -33.97 15.89 -11.34
N LYS A 52 -34.26 17.03 -11.92
CA LYS A 52 -35.58 17.62 -11.85
C LYS A 52 -35.94 18.35 -13.14
N VAL A 53 -37.19 18.19 -13.56
CA VAL A 53 -37.75 18.87 -14.72
C VAL A 53 -38.85 19.82 -14.25
N PHE A 54 -38.73 21.11 -14.65
CA PHE A 54 -39.71 22.15 -14.39
C PHE A 54 -40.24 22.69 -15.73
N GLY A 55 -41.36 22.19 -16.20
CA GLY A 55 -41.89 22.60 -17.50
C GLY A 55 -40.89 22.30 -18.62
N LYS A 56 -40.28 23.35 -19.21
CA LYS A 56 -39.24 23.24 -20.22
C LYS A 56 -37.81 23.23 -19.66
N HIS A 57 -37.67 23.40 -18.36
CA HIS A 57 -36.35 23.43 -17.70
C HIS A 57 -36.00 22.07 -17.17
N ASN A 58 -34.83 21.58 -17.50
CA ASN A 58 -34.27 20.34 -16.98
C ASN A 58 -32.95 20.64 -16.25
N ILE A 59 -32.88 20.30 -14.97
CA ILE A 59 -31.72 20.50 -14.13
C ILE A 59 -31.21 19.14 -13.65
N SER A 60 -29.94 18.88 -13.89
CA SER A 60 -29.24 17.70 -13.40
C SER A 60 -28.03 18.17 -12.56
N ALA A 61 -27.94 17.70 -11.34
CA ALA A 61 -26.85 18.03 -10.43
C ALA A 61 -26.21 16.76 -9.88
N LEU A 62 -24.89 16.76 -9.82
CA LEU A 62 -24.09 15.69 -9.24
C LEU A 62 -23.18 16.28 -8.18
N VAL A 63 -23.22 15.73 -6.98
CA VAL A 63 -22.28 16.02 -5.89
C VAL A 63 -21.63 14.74 -5.46
N GLY A 64 -20.31 14.75 -5.35
CA GLY A 64 -19.54 13.60 -4.94
C GLY A 64 -18.50 13.91 -3.88
N TYR A 65 -18.26 12.94 -3.03
CA TYR A 65 -17.24 12.95 -1.99
C TYR A 65 -16.45 11.67 -2.09
N SER A 66 -15.12 11.78 -2.08
CA SER A 66 -14.20 10.65 -2.12
C SER A 66 -13.17 10.80 -1.00
N ALA A 67 -12.97 9.75 -0.25
CA ALA A 67 -11.93 9.66 0.76
C ALA A 67 -11.11 8.39 0.53
N GLN A 68 -9.80 8.54 0.55
CA GLN A 68 -8.86 7.42 0.39
C GLN A 68 -7.79 7.51 1.45
N LYS A 69 -7.42 6.37 2.00
CA LYS A 69 -6.29 6.26 2.91
C LYS A 69 -5.45 5.05 2.53
N ASP A 70 -4.17 5.31 2.34
CA ASP A 70 -3.17 4.30 2.06
C ASP A 70 -2.17 4.25 3.22
N LYS A 71 -1.90 3.07 3.71
CA LYS A 71 -0.95 2.83 4.78
C LYS A 71 0.01 1.72 4.35
N SER A 72 1.30 2.01 4.43
CA SER A 72 2.35 1.06 4.11
C SER A 72 3.30 0.95 5.30
N TYR A 73 3.50 -0.26 5.76
CA TYR A 73 4.41 -0.58 6.84
C TYR A 73 5.44 -1.58 6.36
N GLY A 74 6.72 -1.29 6.62
CA GLY A 74 7.82 -2.18 6.28
C GLY A 74 8.68 -2.48 7.50
N LEU A 75 9.04 -3.74 7.66
CA LEU A 75 9.96 -4.21 8.67
C LEU A 75 11.04 -5.05 7.99
N ASN A 76 12.30 -4.73 8.24
CA ASN A 76 13.44 -5.47 7.72
C ASN A 76 14.40 -5.78 8.86
N GLY A 77 14.91 -6.99 8.86
CA GLY A 77 15.92 -7.40 9.78
C GLY A 77 16.99 -8.21 9.08
N SER A 78 18.23 -8.07 9.51
CA SER A 78 19.34 -8.89 9.03
C SER A 78 20.24 -9.28 10.19
N ASN A 79 20.84 -10.43 10.06
CA ASN A 79 21.83 -10.93 10.99
C ASN A 79 22.91 -11.70 10.23
N THR A 80 24.15 -11.44 10.57
CA THR A 80 25.29 -12.22 10.11
C THR A 80 25.74 -13.17 11.20
N ASP A 81 26.51 -14.18 10.85
CA ASP A 81 27.07 -15.15 11.81
C ASP A 81 25.99 -15.88 12.61
N ILE A 82 24.93 -16.32 11.92
CA ILE A 82 23.90 -17.17 12.52
C ILE A 82 24.36 -18.64 12.51
N PRO A 83 23.82 -19.50 13.40
CA PRO A 83 24.07 -20.93 13.32
C PRO A 83 23.63 -21.52 11.98
N GLU A 84 24.43 -22.44 11.44
CA GLU A 84 24.13 -23.13 10.20
C GLU A 84 22.78 -23.88 10.30
N PHE A 85 21.99 -23.89 9.23
CA PHE A 85 20.66 -24.50 9.14
C PHE A 85 19.55 -23.84 9.99
N ILE A 86 19.78 -22.66 10.55
CA ILE A 86 18.73 -21.90 11.22
C ILE A 86 18.26 -20.76 10.32
N TYR A 87 16.95 -20.70 10.07
CA TYR A 87 16.33 -19.73 9.16
C TYR A 87 15.47 -18.71 9.91
N THR A 88 15.81 -18.43 11.15
CA THR A 88 15.15 -17.43 11.99
C THR A 88 16.13 -16.40 12.50
N MET A 89 15.64 -15.25 12.93
CA MET A 89 16.47 -14.16 13.47
C MET A 89 17.04 -14.50 14.84
N THR A 90 17.87 -15.53 14.87
CA THR A 90 18.65 -15.94 16.04
C THR A 90 20.15 -15.79 15.77
N GLY A 91 20.96 -15.94 16.75
CA GLY A 91 22.40 -15.91 16.63
C GLY A 91 23.04 -14.75 17.37
N ASN A 92 24.09 -14.18 16.81
CA ASN A 92 24.87 -13.15 17.49
C ASN A 92 24.13 -11.81 17.51
N VAL A 93 23.73 -11.37 18.70
CA VAL A 93 23.01 -10.12 18.91
C VAL A 93 23.81 -8.89 18.47
N LYS A 94 25.13 -8.98 18.48
CA LYS A 94 26.01 -7.86 18.10
C LYS A 94 25.96 -7.56 16.59
N THR A 95 25.58 -8.54 15.78
CA THR A 95 25.50 -8.40 14.32
C THR A 95 24.07 -8.25 13.81
N MET A 96 23.09 -8.32 14.70
CA MET A 96 21.68 -8.17 14.35
C MET A 96 21.33 -6.71 14.09
N THR A 97 20.69 -6.46 12.97
CA THR A 97 20.17 -5.14 12.63
C THR A 97 18.69 -5.24 12.28
N ALA A 98 17.94 -4.22 12.63
CA ALA A 98 16.53 -4.13 12.30
C ALA A 98 16.16 -2.69 11.96
N SER A 99 15.26 -2.54 11.00
CA SER A 99 14.71 -1.26 10.61
C SER A 99 13.23 -1.38 10.30
N SER A 100 12.49 -0.33 10.55
CA SER A 100 11.08 -0.26 10.20
C SER A 100 10.75 1.08 9.56
N SER A 101 9.74 1.08 8.72
CA SER A 101 9.24 2.28 8.07
C SER A 101 7.71 2.26 8.04
N LEU A 102 7.13 3.44 8.21
CA LEU A 102 5.68 3.63 8.12
C LEU A 102 5.41 4.82 7.21
N LYS A 103 4.53 4.61 6.23
CA LYS A 103 4.05 5.67 5.34
C LYS A 103 2.54 5.67 5.35
N GLU A 104 1.96 6.85 5.48
CA GLU A 104 0.51 7.05 5.40
C GLU A 104 0.22 8.16 4.41
N LEU A 105 -0.78 7.94 3.57
CA LEU A 105 -1.30 8.92 2.64
C LEU A 105 -2.81 9.00 2.82
N THR A 106 -3.32 10.20 3.02
CA THR A 106 -4.76 10.45 3.09
C THR A 106 -5.13 11.45 2.01
N LEU A 107 -6.14 11.11 1.22
CA LEU A 107 -6.65 11.94 0.15
C LEU A 107 -8.15 12.10 0.30
N VAL A 108 -8.62 13.34 0.31
CA VAL A 108 -10.04 13.67 0.36
C VAL A 108 -10.36 14.58 -0.82
N SER A 109 -11.39 14.23 -1.56
CA SER A 109 -11.84 15.00 -2.72
C SER A 109 -13.32 15.30 -2.63
N LEU A 110 -13.67 16.51 -2.98
CA LEU A 110 -15.06 16.94 -3.14
C LEU A 110 -15.23 17.43 -4.58
N PHE A 111 -16.25 16.95 -5.26
CA PHE A 111 -16.53 17.36 -6.64
C PHE A 111 -18.02 17.58 -6.86
N GLY A 112 -18.33 18.43 -7.83
CA GLY A 112 -19.71 18.73 -8.16
C GLY A 112 -19.84 19.11 -9.64
N ARG A 113 -21.00 18.81 -10.19
CA ARG A 113 -21.36 19.18 -11.57
C ARG A 113 -22.83 19.54 -11.63
N VAL A 114 -23.13 20.62 -12.34
CA VAL A 114 -24.51 21.03 -12.63
C VAL A 114 -24.68 21.14 -14.14
N MET A 115 -25.72 20.51 -14.66
CA MET A 115 -26.12 20.61 -16.06
C MET A 115 -27.52 21.19 -16.15
N TYR A 116 -27.69 22.18 -17.01
CA TYR A 116 -28.97 22.82 -17.26
C TYR A 116 -29.32 22.72 -18.75
N THR A 117 -30.51 22.26 -19.04
CA THR A 117 -31.03 22.18 -20.39
C THR A 117 -32.38 22.86 -20.45
N TYR A 118 -32.55 23.76 -21.42
CA TYR A 118 -33.82 24.45 -21.68
C TYR A 118 -34.44 23.90 -22.96
N ASP A 119 -35.65 23.34 -22.85
CA ASP A 119 -36.44 22.79 -23.96
C ASP A 119 -35.62 21.83 -24.87
N ASP A 120 -34.73 21.04 -24.24
CA ASP A 120 -33.81 20.12 -24.90
C ASP A 120 -32.87 20.75 -25.96
N ARG A 121 -32.69 22.08 -25.91
CA ARG A 121 -31.89 22.81 -26.89
C ARG A 121 -30.49 23.18 -26.41
N TYR A 122 -30.27 23.30 -25.12
CA TYR A 122 -29.02 23.76 -24.52
C TYR A 122 -28.51 22.80 -23.46
N LEU A 123 -27.22 22.55 -23.51
CA LEU A 123 -26.52 21.73 -22.54
C LEU A 123 -25.65 22.59 -21.60
#